data_519c3b958ce30e9f2e19fb0f1f9871be
#
_entry.id   519c3b958ce30e9f2e19fb0f1f9871be
#
_cell.length_a   1.000
_cell.length_b   1.000
_cell.length_c   1.000
_cell.angle_alpha   90.00
_cell.angle_beta   90.00
_cell.angle_gamma   90.00
#
_symmetry.space_group_name_H-M   'P 1'
#
loop_
_entity.id
_entity.type
_entity.pdbx_description
1 polymer ?
#
loop_
_entity_poly.entity_id
_entity_poly.type
_entity_poly.pdbx_seq_one_letter_code
_entity_poly.pdbx_strand_id
1 'polypeptide(L)'
;MKKLLATACALLFISGSLILVGALPARAADPVPVILTERPHMGLDGTFYDDQLATLLLPSRRLGQLVFTPSRINRVWYIDAALLDQVAAMVDGYSVRVAGKSGELVSGTGMNVAMSWLSALKQVTRMNPVLALPYGAPATHWLEQLAPNELHFYEANSQLKVGFYVGKYVDVTPSFPGEKTPRIPGETQDTYNFIRKNLKGYLKVVDIQDTNPYRLGIAQLTNPALNYDDSIRLSRAFLNDFQVFNKRLRIVVGKYTITSEREKIPMTIVNGFNKDVTVSVVVSPLNGKVTVSPIRDVTIPAQSKLIVPIKLHIIA
;
A
#
# COMPACT_ATOMS: atom_id res chain seq x y z
N MET A 1 -51.89 76.77 -65.79
CA MET A 1 -52.37 77.17 -64.51
C MET A 1 -52.45 75.93 -63.59
N LYS A 2 -52.03 76.05 -62.39
CA LYS A 2 -52.07 75.13 -61.29
C LYS A 2 -50.88 74.10 -61.21
N LYS A 3 -49.94 74.45 -60.35
CA LYS A 3 -48.84 73.66 -59.85
C LYS A 3 -49.38 72.66 -58.85
N LEU A 4 -48.90 71.40 -58.92
CA LEU A 4 -49.10 70.44 -57.90
C LEU A 4 -47.73 70.12 -57.30
N LEU A 5 -47.58 70.45 -56.02
CA LEU A 5 -46.47 70.04 -55.18
C LEU A 5 -46.60 68.55 -54.84
N ALA A 6 -45.56 67.78 -55.08
CA ALA A 6 -45.42 66.43 -54.59
C ALA A 6 -44.44 66.47 -53.44
N THR A 7 -44.97 66.16 -52.26
CA THR A 7 -44.16 66.01 -51.00
C THR A 7 -43.64 64.58 -50.94
N ALA A 8 -42.33 64.41 -51.01
CA ALA A 8 -41.67 63.12 -50.86
C ALA A 8 -41.42 62.86 -49.35
N CYS A 9 -42.09 61.87 -48.79
CA CYS A 9 -41.75 61.31 -47.45
C CYS A 9 -40.57 60.33 -47.60
N ALA A 10 -39.42 60.71 -47.06
CA ALA A 10 -38.29 59.83 -46.93
C ALA A 10 -38.47 59.00 -45.65
N LEU A 11 -38.78 57.75 -45.81
CA LEU A 11 -38.76 56.74 -44.72
C LEU A 11 -37.33 56.29 -44.51
N LEU A 12 -36.70 56.72 -43.37
CA LEU A 12 -35.43 56.23 -42.88
C LEU A 12 -35.66 54.84 -42.21
N PHE A 13 -35.27 53.78 -42.89
CA PHE A 13 -35.12 52.46 -42.29
C PHE A 13 -33.83 52.45 -41.49
N ILE A 14 -33.90 52.53 -40.12
CA ILE A 14 -32.84 52.25 -39.25
C ILE A 14 -32.81 50.70 -39.08
N SER A 15 -31.95 50.02 -39.85
CA SER A 15 -31.64 48.63 -39.69
C SER A 15 -30.73 48.47 -38.43
N GLY A 16 -31.39 48.20 -37.31
CA GLY A 16 -30.70 47.81 -36.08
C GLY A 16 -30.04 46.45 -36.27
N SER A 17 -28.74 46.44 -36.52
CA SER A 17 -27.93 45.23 -36.49
C SER A 17 -27.86 44.74 -35.02
N LEU A 18 -28.67 43.72 -34.70
CA LEU A 18 -28.56 42.98 -33.45
C LEU A 18 -27.24 42.21 -33.47
N ILE A 19 -26.21 42.78 -32.84
CA ILE A 19 -24.96 42.05 -32.60
C ILE A 19 -25.30 40.99 -31.58
N LEU A 20 -25.56 39.76 -32.05
CA LEU A 20 -25.55 38.58 -31.19
C LEU A 20 -24.09 38.43 -30.67
N VAL A 21 -23.81 39.00 -29.52
CA VAL A 21 -22.61 38.64 -28.75
C VAL A 21 -22.81 37.19 -28.34
N GLY A 22 -22.31 36.26 -29.13
CA GLY A 22 -22.25 34.86 -28.79
C GLY A 22 -21.46 34.74 -27.46
N ALA A 23 -22.17 34.46 -26.39
CA ALA A 23 -21.51 34.09 -25.13
C ALA A 23 -20.60 32.90 -25.44
N LEU A 24 -19.29 33.13 -25.47
CA LEU A 24 -18.33 32.05 -25.52
C LEU A 24 -18.69 31.10 -24.36
N PRO A 25 -18.80 29.79 -24.60
CA PRO A 25 -19.08 28.87 -23.52
C PRO A 25 -18.00 29.08 -22.46
N ALA A 26 -18.42 29.45 -21.26
CA ALA A 26 -17.52 29.57 -20.12
C ALA A 26 -16.79 28.22 -19.98
N ARG A 27 -15.51 28.20 -20.33
CA ARG A 27 -14.69 27.01 -20.19
C ARG A 27 -14.72 26.65 -18.71
N ALA A 28 -15.32 25.52 -18.39
CA ALA A 28 -15.31 25.02 -17.01
C ALA A 28 -13.85 24.99 -16.55
N ALA A 29 -13.57 25.62 -15.42
CA ALA A 29 -12.23 25.65 -14.88
C ALA A 29 -11.77 24.19 -14.68
N ASP A 30 -10.54 23.90 -15.07
CA ASP A 30 -9.97 22.56 -14.89
C ASP A 30 -10.06 22.15 -13.40
N PRO A 31 -10.45 20.91 -13.11
CA PRO A 31 -10.63 20.48 -11.75
C PRO A 31 -9.28 20.47 -11.00
N VAL A 32 -9.30 20.93 -9.75
CA VAL A 32 -8.09 21.00 -8.91
C VAL A 32 -7.75 19.60 -8.38
N PRO A 33 -6.50 19.13 -8.56
CA PRO A 33 -6.08 17.85 -8.01
C PRO A 33 -6.00 17.90 -6.48
N VAL A 34 -6.57 16.90 -5.81
CA VAL A 34 -6.45 16.66 -4.37
C VAL A 34 -5.76 15.33 -4.17
N ILE A 35 -4.58 15.37 -3.56
CA ILE A 35 -3.75 14.18 -3.37
C ILE A 35 -3.88 13.72 -1.92
N LEU A 36 -4.47 12.54 -1.74
CA LEU A 36 -4.61 11.85 -0.45
C LEU A 36 -3.58 10.72 -0.36
N THR A 37 -2.39 11.09 0.05
CA THR A 37 -1.33 10.16 0.45
C THR A 37 -0.66 10.67 1.72
N GLU A 38 -0.13 9.77 2.51
CA GLU A 38 0.61 10.06 3.74
C GLU A 38 1.73 9.03 3.91
N ARG A 39 2.76 9.38 4.68
CA ARG A 39 3.74 8.39 5.11
C ARG A 39 3.06 7.29 5.93
N PRO A 40 3.59 6.07 5.92
CA PRO A 40 3.03 5.00 6.75
C PRO A 40 3.17 5.28 8.25
N HIS A 41 2.09 5.08 8.99
CA HIS A 41 2.05 5.12 10.46
C HIS A 41 1.87 3.74 11.07
N MET A 42 1.53 2.72 10.26
CA MET A 42 1.26 1.36 10.68
C MET A 42 2.32 0.39 10.12
N GLY A 43 2.73 -0.56 10.94
CA GLY A 43 3.64 -1.64 10.59
C GLY A 43 2.98 -2.74 9.77
N LEU A 44 3.79 -3.67 9.28
CA LEU A 44 3.31 -4.84 8.52
C LEU A 44 2.52 -5.82 9.39
N ASP A 45 2.64 -5.72 10.70
CA ASP A 45 1.92 -6.51 11.71
C ASP A 45 0.59 -5.86 12.15
N GLY A 46 0.25 -4.69 11.59
CA GLY A 46 -0.96 -3.94 11.92
C GLY A 46 -0.85 -3.03 13.15
N THR A 47 0.30 -3.00 13.86
CA THR A 47 0.51 -2.07 14.96
C THR A 47 0.99 -0.70 14.46
N PHE A 48 0.55 0.38 15.10
CA PHE A 48 0.97 1.73 14.73
C PHE A 48 2.30 2.10 15.39
N TYR A 49 3.16 2.81 14.66
CA TYR A 49 4.43 3.34 15.17
C TYR A 49 4.24 4.59 16.02
N ASP A 50 3.21 5.37 15.71
CA ASP A 50 2.85 6.61 16.38
C ASP A 50 1.35 6.89 16.23
N ASP A 51 0.82 7.85 16.99
CA ASP A 51 -0.58 8.29 16.93
C ASP A 51 -0.74 9.60 16.12
N GLN A 52 0.23 9.95 15.28
CA GLN A 52 0.21 11.21 14.54
C GLN A 52 -0.89 11.24 13.47
N LEU A 53 -1.25 10.08 12.90
CA LEU A 53 -2.34 10.00 11.92
C LEU A 53 -3.65 10.52 12.53
N ALA A 54 -3.95 10.20 13.80
CA ALA A 54 -5.13 10.73 14.51
C ALA A 54 -5.13 12.27 14.52
N THR A 55 -3.98 12.88 14.73
CA THR A 55 -3.83 14.33 14.67
C THR A 55 -4.02 14.88 13.26
N LEU A 56 -3.47 14.24 12.24
CA LEU A 56 -3.58 14.69 10.83
C LEU A 56 -5.02 14.66 10.30
N LEU A 57 -5.86 13.78 10.84
CA LEU A 57 -7.26 13.64 10.46
C LEU A 57 -8.17 14.72 11.09
N LEU A 58 -7.71 15.48 12.10
CA LEU A 58 -8.51 16.54 12.72
C LEU A 58 -8.89 17.63 11.70
N PRO A 59 -10.08 18.26 11.80
CA PRO A 59 -10.57 19.27 10.84
C PRO A 59 -9.61 20.43 10.58
N SER A 60 -8.80 20.81 11.56
CA SER A 60 -7.81 21.88 11.45
C SER A 60 -6.46 21.45 10.88
N ARG A 61 -6.27 20.16 10.58
CA ARG A 61 -5.02 19.59 10.11
C ARG A 61 -5.10 19.17 8.65
N ARG A 62 -3.94 18.85 8.05
CA ARG A 62 -3.77 18.65 6.62
C ARG A 62 -4.80 17.70 5.99
N LEU A 63 -4.93 16.48 6.49
CA LEU A 63 -5.87 15.49 5.94
C LEU A 63 -7.32 15.83 6.27
N GLY A 64 -7.57 16.39 7.45
CA GLY A 64 -8.90 16.83 7.83
C GLY A 64 -9.40 18.01 7.01
N GLN A 65 -8.57 19.01 6.77
CA GLN A 65 -8.92 20.19 5.93
C GLN A 65 -9.35 19.77 4.51
N LEU A 66 -8.67 18.79 3.91
CA LEU A 66 -9.02 18.32 2.57
C LEU A 66 -10.44 17.77 2.50
N VAL A 67 -10.91 17.13 3.56
CA VAL A 67 -12.18 16.39 3.60
C VAL A 67 -13.31 17.21 4.26
N PHE A 68 -13.02 17.90 5.34
CA PHE A 68 -14.05 18.64 6.09
C PHE A 68 -14.31 20.06 5.59
N THR A 69 -13.36 20.65 4.82
CA THR A 69 -13.56 22.01 4.31
C THR A 69 -14.42 21.99 3.03
N PRO A 70 -15.59 22.64 3.05
CA PRO A 70 -16.43 22.75 1.86
C PRO A 70 -15.67 23.42 0.70
N SER A 71 -15.86 22.92 -0.51
CA SER A 71 -15.28 23.51 -1.71
C SER A 71 -16.33 23.68 -2.78
N ARG A 72 -16.35 24.85 -3.40
CA ARG A 72 -17.16 25.14 -4.60
C ARG A 72 -16.40 24.82 -5.90
N ILE A 73 -15.12 24.50 -5.81
CA ILE A 73 -14.25 24.21 -6.94
C ILE A 73 -14.34 22.71 -7.23
N ASN A 74 -14.49 22.34 -8.49
CA ASN A 74 -14.41 20.95 -8.91
C ASN A 74 -13.04 20.37 -8.57
N ARG A 75 -13.03 19.17 -7.99
CA ARG A 75 -11.84 18.48 -7.54
C ARG A 75 -11.70 17.13 -8.25
N VAL A 76 -10.47 16.71 -8.52
CA VAL A 76 -10.12 15.33 -8.87
C VAL A 76 -9.28 14.75 -7.72
N TRP A 77 -9.71 13.63 -7.20
CA TRP A 77 -9.09 13.01 -6.03
C TRP A 77 -8.16 11.88 -6.47
N TYR A 78 -6.91 11.96 -6.05
CA TYR A 78 -5.89 10.92 -6.19
C TYR A 78 -5.70 10.28 -4.84
N ILE A 79 -6.13 9.02 -4.66
CA ILE A 79 -6.25 8.40 -3.34
C ILE A 79 -5.37 7.18 -3.24
N ASP A 80 -4.55 7.14 -2.18
CA ASP A 80 -3.79 5.96 -1.78
C ASP A 80 -4.62 5.06 -0.86
N ALA A 81 -4.82 3.80 -1.27
CA ALA A 81 -5.55 2.81 -0.48
C ALA A 81 -4.85 2.48 0.85
N ALA A 82 -3.51 2.56 0.92
CA ALA A 82 -2.79 2.27 2.15
C ALA A 82 -3.11 3.27 3.25
N LEU A 83 -3.32 4.54 2.91
CA LEU A 83 -3.82 5.53 3.86
C LEU A 83 -5.21 5.17 4.38
N LEU A 84 -6.11 4.75 3.47
CA LEU A 84 -7.48 4.40 3.85
C LEU A 84 -7.52 3.15 4.73
N ASP A 85 -6.70 2.15 4.45
CA ASP A 85 -6.58 0.94 5.30
C ASP A 85 -6.09 1.31 6.71
N GLN A 86 -5.11 2.22 6.84
CA GLN A 86 -4.65 2.68 8.14
C GLN A 86 -5.76 3.42 8.90
N VAL A 87 -6.50 4.32 8.22
CA VAL A 87 -7.63 5.03 8.85
C VAL A 87 -8.75 4.06 9.23
N ALA A 88 -9.02 3.04 8.41
CA ALA A 88 -10.00 2.00 8.75
C ALA A 88 -9.58 1.16 9.96
N ALA A 89 -8.30 0.78 10.04
CA ALA A 89 -7.76 0.08 11.21
C ALA A 89 -7.94 0.90 12.50
N MET A 90 -7.88 2.24 12.41
CA MET A 90 -8.14 3.10 13.56
C MET A 90 -9.61 3.04 14.02
N VAL A 91 -10.57 2.86 13.09
CA VAL A 91 -12.01 2.75 13.41
C VAL A 91 -12.32 1.50 14.21
N ASP A 92 -11.63 0.40 13.94
CA ASP A 92 -11.82 -0.88 14.63
C ASP A 92 -11.11 -0.92 16.01
N GLY A 93 -10.41 0.15 16.37
CA GLY A 93 -9.53 0.19 17.53
C GLY A 93 -8.12 -0.34 17.20
N TYR A 94 -7.11 0.40 17.60
CA TYR A 94 -5.72 0.10 17.24
C TYR A 94 -4.76 0.27 18.40
N SER A 95 -3.62 -0.41 18.27
CA SER A 95 -2.53 -0.34 19.23
C SER A 95 -1.36 0.47 18.67
N VAL A 96 -0.75 1.28 19.51
CA VAL A 96 0.40 2.13 19.20
C VAL A 96 1.60 1.66 20.00
N ARG A 97 2.75 1.53 19.35
CA ARG A 97 4.03 1.16 19.98
C ARG A 97 4.55 2.31 20.85
N VAL A 98 4.95 1.99 22.07
CA VAL A 98 5.55 2.99 22.97
C VAL A 98 6.99 3.24 22.56
N ALA A 99 7.33 4.51 22.29
CA ALA A 99 8.69 4.88 21.90
C ALA A 99 9.71 4.51 22.99
N GLY A 100 10.80 3.85 22.59
CA GLY A 100 11.88 3.42 23.52
C GLY A 100 11.57 2.19 24.36
N LYS A 101 10.38 1.58 24.24
CA LYS A 101 10.00 0.38 24.99
C LYS A 101 9.61 -0.75 24.04
N SER A 102 10.46 -1.76 23.95
CA SER A 102 10.21 -2.90 23.06
C SER A 102 9.02 -3.72 23.56
N GLY A 103 8.02 -3.92 22.67
CA GLY A 103 6.86 -4.77 22.92
C GLY A 103 5.75 -4.13 23.78
N GLU A 104 5.93 -2.92 24.30
CA GLU A 104 4.86 -2.21 25.02
C GLU A 104 3.92 -1.50 24.01
N LEU A 105 2.62 -1.74 24.16
CA LEU A 105 1.58 -1.20 23.34
C LEU A 105 0.59 -0.40 24.20
N VAL A 106 0.09 0.70 23.64
CA VAL A 106 -1.00 1.50 24.22
C VAL A 106 -2.14 1.63 23.22
N SER A 107 -3.35 1.86 23.69
CA SER A 107 -4.49 2.11 22.80
C SER A 107 -4.32 3.45 22.09
N GLY A 108 -4.59 3.48 20.79
CA GLY A 108 -4.65 4.72 20.03
C GLY A 108 -5.88 5.57 20.36
N THR A 109 -5.78 6.86 20.12
CA THR A 109 -6.82 7.85 20.50
C THR A 109 -7.73 8.29 19.34
N GLY A 110 -7.43 7.85 18.11
CA GLY A 110 -8.00 8.38 16.87
C GLY A 110 -9.29 7.73 16.37
N MET A 111 -9.92 6.78 17.09
CA MET A 111 -11.08 6.04 16.60
C MET A 111 -12.20 6.94 16.07
N ASN A 112 -12.65 7.90 16.89
CA ASN A 112 -13.77 8.76 16.53
C ASN A 112 -13.48 9.70 15.37
N VAL A 113 -12.27 10.26 15.32
CA VAL A 113 -11.86 11.14 14.21
C VAL A 113 -11.72 10.34 12.91
N ALA A 114 -11.20 9.12 12.97
CA ALA A 114 -11.08 8.24 11.81
C ALA A 114 -12.45 7.87 11.22
N MET A 115 -13.41 7.50 12.06
CA MET A 115 -14.79 7.21 11.66
C MET A 115 -15.45 8.42 10.98
N SER A 116 -15.34 9.59 11.60
CA SER A 116 -15.89 10.84 11.06
C SER A 116 -15.24 11.22 9.73
N TRP A 117 -13.92 11.06 9.64
CA TRP A 117 -13.13 11.38 8.45
C TRP A 117 -13.49 10.49 7.25
N LEU A 118 -13.59 9.15 7.44
CA LEU A 118 -14.00 8.23 6.37
C LEU A 118 -15.42 8.52 5.88
N SER A 119 -16.34 8.82 6.80
CA SER A 119 -17.71 9.21 6.44
C SER A 119 -17.72 10.49 5.60
N ALA A 120 -16.97 11.51 6.00
CA ALA A 120 -16.87 12.78 5.29
C ALA A 120 -16.14 12.60 3.92
N LEU A 121 -15.11 11.76 3.85
CA LEU A 121 -14.45 11.43 2.59
C LEU A 121 -15.44 10.83 1.59
N LYS A 122 -16.24 9.87 2.02
CA LYS A 122 -17.27 9.26 1.18
C LYS A 122 -18.28 10.29 0.65
N GLN A 123 -18.64 11.27 1.46
CA GLN A 123 -19.55 12.34 1.05
C GLN A 123 -18.91 13.31 0.06
N VAL A 124 -17.70 13.80 0.36
CA VAL A 124 -17.04 14.82 -0.48
C VAL A 124 -16.58 14.26 -1.83
N THR A 125 -16.32 12.95 -1.90
CA THR A 125 -15.93 12.29 -3.16
C THR A 125 -17.12 11.83 -4.00
N ARG A 126 -18.35 11.87 -3.48
CA ARG A 126 -19.53 11.31 -4.14
C ARG A 126 -19.73 11.82 -5.57
N MET A 127 -19.60 13.13 -5.78
CA MET A 127 -19.83 13.78 -7.08
C MET A 127 -18.54 14.17 -7.80
N ASN A 128 -17.38 13.92 -7.20
CA ASN A 128 -16.10 14.27 -7.75
C ASN A 128 -15.43 13.05 -8.40
N PRO A 129 -14.65 13.20 -9.48
CA PRO A 129 -13.79 12.14 -9.99
C PRO A 129 -12.81 11.65 -8.92
N VAL A 130 -12.64 10.34 -8.86
CA VAL A 130 -11.68 9.67 -7.96
C VAL A 130 -10.83 8.72 -8.77
N LEU A 131 -9.53 8.83 -8.59
CA LEU A 131 -8.52 7.96 -9.19
C LEU A 131 -7.75 7.27 -8.06
N ALA A 132 -7.65 5.96 -8.12
CA ALA A 132 -6.84 5.19 -7.17
C ALA A 132 -5.38 5.21 -7.62
N LEU A 133 -4.49 5.61 -6.71
CA LEU A 133 -3.04 5.43 -6.87
C LEU A 133 -2.68 3.97 -6.61
N PRO A 134 -1.57 3.43 -7.14
CA PRO A 134 -1.10 2.11 -6.74
C PRO A 134 -0.97 2.04 -5.23
N TYR A 135 -1.28 0.89 -4.62
CA TYR A 135 -1.27 0.73 -3.16
C TYR A 135 0.05 1.19 -2.53
N GLY A 136 -0.04 2.05 -1.52
CA GLY A 136 1.12 2.67 -0.88
C GLY A 136 1.68 3.88 -1.62
N ALA A 137 1.03 4.30 -2.72
CA ALA A 137 1.46 5.39 -3.59
C ALA A 137 2.98 5.36 -3.86
N PRO A 138 3.55 4.23 -4.32
CA PRO A 138 4.97 4.15 -4.62
C PRO A 138 5.32 5.15 -5.73
N ALA A 139 6.43 5.87 -5.61
CA ALA A 139 6.91 6.72 -6.69
C ALA A 139 7.15 5.90 -7.95
N THR A 140 6.56 6.34 -9.07
CA THR A 140 6.56 5.62 -10.36
C THR A 140 7.96 5.18 -10.76
N HIS A 141 8.94 6.09 -10.68
CA HIS A 141 10.34 5.80 -11.00
C HIS A 141 10.91 4.59 -10.21
N TRP A 142 10.66 4.53 -8.90
CA TRP A 142 11.19 3.44 -8.07
C TRP A 142 10.44 2.14 -8.30
N LEU A 143 9.14 2.22 -8.57
CA LEU A 143 8.36 1.03 -8.89
C LEU A 143 8.85 0.39 -10.20
N GLU A 144 9.12 1.19 -11.22
CA GLU A 144 9.69 0.71 -12.50
C GLU A 144 11.06 0.07 -12.34
N GLN A 145 11.92 0.62 -11.46
CA GLN A 145 13.25 0.08 -11.22
C GLN A 145 13.26 -1.19 -10.35
N LEU A 146 12.52 -1.18 -9.24
CA LEU A 146 12.60 -2.24 -8.24
C LEU A 146 11.62 -3.39 -8.51
N ALA A 147 10.44 -3.09 -9.06
CA ALA A 147 9.36 -4.05 -9.14
C ALA A 147 8.33 -3.78 -10.25
N PRO A 148 8.73 -3.65 -11.53
CA PRO A 148 7.80 -3.32 -12.61
C PRO A 148 6.62 -4.30 -12.71
N ASN A 149 6.84 -5.57 -12.37
CA ASN A 149 5.80 -6.60 -12.40
C ASN A 149 4.80 -6.53 -11.23
N GLU A 150 5.02 -5.65 -10.25
CA GLU A 150 4.11 -5.48 -9.11
C GLU A 150 3.07 -4.38 -9.35
N LEU A 151 3.26 -3.51 -10.36
CA LEU A 151 2.38 -2.38 -10.63
C LEU A 151 0.91 -2.82 -10.71
N HIS A 152 0.62 -3.78 -11.58
CA HIS A 152 -0.76 -4.27 -11.75
C HIS A 152 -1.37 -4.83 -10.45
N PHE A 153 -0.57 -5.50 -9.63
CA PHE A 153 -1.01 -6.01 -8.34
C PHE A 153 -1.36 -4.87 -7.38
N TYR A 154 -0.54 -3.82 -7.32
CA TYR A 154 -0.80 -2.65 -6.48
C TYR A 154 -1.99 -1.83 -6.98
N GLU A 155 -2.15 -1.67 -8.29
CA GLU A 155 -3.30 -0.99 -8.91
C GLU A 155 -4.60 -1.72 -8.63
N ALA A 156 -4.67 -3.03 -8.89
CA ALA A 156 -5.88 -3.83 -8.71
C ALA A 156 -6.36 -3.83 -7.25
N ASN A 157 -5.43 -3.98 -6.30
CA ASN A 157 -5.78 -3.93 -4.88
C ASN A 157 -6.22 -2.54 -4.45
N SER A 158 -5.57 -1.49 -4.95
CA SER A 158 -5.94 -0.12 -4.63
C SER A 158 -7.32 0.24 -5.19
N GLN A 159 -7.59 -0.12 -6.43
CA GLN A 159 -8.89 0.10 -7.08
C GLN A 159 -10.04 -0.47 -6.24
N LEU A 160 -9.91 -1.73 -5.84
CA LEU A 160 -10.93 -2.41 -5.02
C LEU A 160 -11.13 -1.72 -3.67
N LYS A 161 -10.04 -1.38 -2.97
CA LYS A 161 -10.10 -0.78 -1.64
C LYS A 161 -10.60 0.66 -1.68
N VAL A 162 -10.05 1.52 -2.55
CA VAL A 162 -10.53 2.90 -2.71
C VAL A 162 -12.00 2.89 -3.10
N GLY A 163 -12.40 2.06 -4.08
CA GLY A 163 -13.81 1.91 -4.48
C GLY A 163 -14.73 1.53 -3.32
N PHE A 164 -14.29 0.60 -2.46
CA PHE A 164 -15.02 0.21 -1.25
C PHE A 164 -15.22 1.40 -0.29
N TYR A 165 -14.15 2.14 0.04
CA TYR A 165 -14.21 3.25 0.99
C TYR A 165 -15.03 4.44 0.47
N VAL A 166 -14.91 4.78 -0.83
CA VAL A 166 -15.68 5.90 -1.41
C VAL A 166 -17.09 5.48 -1.86
N GLY A 167 -17.37 4.18 -1.91
CA GLY A 167 -18.69 3.63 -2.24
C GLY A 167 -19.07 3.77 -3.71
N LYS A 168 -18.09 3.74 -4.63
CA LYS A 168 -18.30 3.76 -6.08
C LYS A 168 -17.13 3.12 -6.82
N TYR A 169 -17.35 2.79 -8.11
CA TYR A 169 -16.23 2.40 -8.97
C TYR A 169 -15.24 3.56 -9.16
N VAL A 170 -13.96 3.24 -9.19
CA VAL A 170 -12.87 4.20 -9.42
C VAL A 170 -11.91 3.66 -10.47
N ASP A 171 -11.34 4.54 -11.27
CA ASP A 171 -10.27 4.20 -12.18
C ASP A 171 -8.91 4.26 -11.46
N VAL A 172 -7.90 3.62 -12.04
CA VAL A 172 -6.52 3.65 -11.54
C VAL A 172 -5.68 4.64 -12.34
N THR A 173 -4.65 5.17 -11.70
CA THR A 173 -3.63 5.97 -12.35
C THR A 173 -2.27 5.65 -11.72
N PRO A 174 -1.20 5.47 -12.51
CA PRO A 174 0.11 5.12 -11.95
C PRO A 174 0.75 6.23 -11.13
N SER A 175 0.33 7.48 -11.33
CA SER A 175 0.94 8.67 -10.70
C SER A 175 -0.08 9.78 -10.49
N PHE A 176 0.35 10.85 -9.83
CA PHE A 176 -0.44 12.07 -9.61
C PHE A 176 0.29 13.34 -10.06
N PRO A 177 -0.42 14.44 -10.37
CA PRO A 177 0.20 15.68 -10.80
C PRO A 177 1.18 16.24 -9.77
N GLY A 178 2.41 16.51 -10.20
CA GLY A 178 3.46 17.05 -9.34
C GLY A 178 4.16 16.00 -8.46
N GLU A 179 4.00 14.71 -8.75
CA GLU A 179 4.76 13.65 -8.10
C GLU A 179 6.26 13.93 -8.18
N LYS A 180 6.92 13.80 -7.05
CA LYS A 180 8.38 13.94 -6.95
C LYS A 180 9.00 12.57 -6.73
N THR A 181 10.13 12.33 -7.38
CA THR A 181 10.93 11.13 -7.11
C THR A 181 11.70 11.32 -5.81
N PRO A 182 11.39 10.59 -4.73
CA PRO A 182 12.12 10.71 -3.48
C PRO A 182 13.51 10.07 -3.62
N ARG A 183 14.47 10.59 -2.86
CA ARG A 183 15.76 9.91 -2.69
C ARG A 183 15.58 8.75 -1.71
N ILE A 184 15.70 7.54 -2.18
CA ILE A 184 15.57 6.34 -1.35
C ILE A 184 16.96 5.86 -0.92
N PRO A 185 17.19 5.64 0.41
CA PRO A 185 18.43 5.04 0.91
C PRO A 185 18.66 3.64 0.33
N GLY A 186 19.94 3.25 0.16
CA GLY A 186 20.28 1.87 -0.25
C GLY A 186 19.70 0.82 0.70
N GLU A 187 19.73 1.07 2.02
CA GLU A 187 19.10 0.21 3.03
C GLU A 187 17.61 -0.03 2.77
N THR A 188 16.90 0.98 2.29
CA THR A 188 15.47 0.86 1.93
C THR A 188 15.27 -0.02 0.70
N GLN A 189 16.11 0.17 -0.33
CA GLN A 189 16.06 -0.65 -1.54
C GLN A 189 16.39 -2.12 -1.23
N ASP A 190 17.41 -2.35 -0.39
CA ASP A 190 17.80 -3.70 0.05
C ASP A 190 16.68 -4.37 0.85
N THR A 191 16.04 -3.64 1.77
CA THR A 191 14.90 -4.14 2.55
C THR A 191 13.72 -4.50 1.64
N TYR A 192 13.35 -3.62 0.70
CA TYR A 192 12.30 -3.89 -0.26
C TYR A 192 12.57 -5.17 -1.04
N ASN A 193 13.78 -5.28 -1.63
CA ASN A 193 14.17 -6.42 -2.43
C ASN A 193 14.26 -7.71 -1.61
N PHE A 194 14.78 -7.65 -0.38
CA PHE A 194 14.87 -8.78 0.52
C PHE A 194 13.49 -9.34 0.86
N ILE A 195 12.57 -8.49 1.33
CA ILE A 195 11.22 -8.92 1.71
C ILE A 195 10.49 -9.47 0.48
N ARG A 196 10.52 -8.78 -0.66
CA ARG A 196 9.88 -9.21 -1.90
C ARG A 196 10.39 -10.56 -2.39
N LYS A 197 11.71 -10.76 -2.37
CA LYS A 197 12.33 -12.03 -2.78
C LYS A 197 11.87 -13.20 -1.92
N ASN A 198 11.84 -13.00 -0.60
CA ASN A 198 11.44 -14.06 0.34
C ASN A 198 9.93 -14.34 0.24
N LEU A 199 9.09 -13.33 0.08
CA LEU A 199 7.64 -13.52 -0.10
C LEU A 199 7.30 -14.42 -1.28
N LYS A 200 8.08 -14.39 -2.38
CA LYS A 200 7.86 -15.30 -3.52
C LYS A 200 7.90 -16.77 -3.15
N GLY A 201 8.71 -17.14 -2.14
CA GLY A 201 8.75 -18.51 -1.60
C GLY A 201 7.46 -18.84 -0.85
N TYR A 202 7.01 -17.92 0.00
CA TYR A 202 5.79 -18.11 0.80
C TYR A 202 4.52 -18.19 -0.04
N LEU A 203 4.40 -17.41 -1.13
CA LEU A 203 3.23 -17.45 -2.03
C LEU A 203 2.91 -18.84 -2.60
N LYS A 204 3.86 -19.78 -2.53
CA LYS A 204 3.67 -21.16 -3.00
C LYS A 204 3.18 -22.11 -1.91
N VAL A 205 3.30 -21.74 -0.64
CA VAL A 205 3.12 -22.68 0.48
C VAL A 205 2.16 -22.20 1.56
N VAL A 206 1.86 -20.89 1.61
CA VAL A 206 0.92 -20.31 2.58
C VAL A 206 -0.20 -19.56 1.87
N ASP A 207 -1.25 -19.23 2.60
CA ASP A 207 -2.37 -18.48 2.01
C ASP A 207 -1.97 -17.07 1.59
N ILE A 208 -2.59 -16.61 0.52
CA ILE A 208 -2.38 -15.26 0.00
C ILE A 208 -2.76 -14.20 1.05
N GLN A 209 -3.72 -14.49 1.92
CA GLN A 209 -4.15 -13.61 3.01
C GLN A 209 -3.05 -13.38 4.04
N ASP A 210 -2.18 -14.38 4.28
CA ASP A 210 -1.03 -14.24 5.17
C ASP A 210 0.09 -13.41 4.55
N THR A 211 0.24 -13.39 3.23
CA THR A 211 1.35 -12.74 2.52
C THR A 211 1.01 -11.37 1.97
N ASN A 212 -0.26 -11.11 1.59
CA ASN A 212 -0.69 -9.86 0.99
C ASN A 212 -0.41 -8.62 1.85
N PRO A 213 -0.61 -8.62 3.17
CA PRO A 213 -0.29 -7.46 4.00
C PRO A 213 1.18 -7.03 3.85
N TYR A 214 2.10 -8.00 3.78
CA TYR A 214 3.52 -7.75 3.58
C TYR A 214 3.83 -7.30 2.16
N ARG A 215 3.25 -7.95 1.15
CA ARG A 215 3.45 -7.63 -0.26
C ARG A 215 2.92 -6.24 -0.62
N LEU A 216 1.76 -5.86 -0.10
CA LEU A 216 1.18 -4.53 -0.26
C LEU A 216 1.95 -3.50 0.59
N GLY A 217 2.25 -3.85 1.85
CA GLY A 217 2.89 -2.93 2.78
C GLY A 217 4.24 -2.41 2.30
N ILE A 218 5.08 -3.27 1.71
CA ILE A 218 6.41 -2.85 1.23
C ILE A 218 6.37 -1.80 0.11
N ALA A 219 5.27 -1.68 -0.63
CA ALA A 219 5.11 -0.63 -1.63
C ALA A 219 5.26 0.77 -1.01
N GLN A 220 4.84 0.93 0.24
CA GLN A 220 4.92 2.19 0.98
C GLN A 220 6.36 2.65 1.25
N LEU A 221 7.38 1.77 1.15
CA LEU A 221 8.80 2.14 1.32
C LEU A 221 9.31 3.10 0.24
N THR A 222 8.58 3.20 -0.86
CA THR A 222 8.92 4.08 -1.99
C THR A 222 7.96 5.26 -2.14
N ASN A 223 7.13 5.53 -1.11
CA ASN A 223 6.15 6.61 -1.11
C ASN A 223 6.86 7.98 -1.13
N PRO A 224 6.46 8.92 -2.04
CA PRO A 224 7.06 10.26 -2.13
C PRO A 224 6.90 11.13 -0.88
N ALA A 225 5.97 10.80 0.01
CA ALA A 225 5.78 11.50 1.28
C ALA A 225 6.88 11.18 2.33
N LEU A 226 7.69 10.13 2.09
CA LEU A 226 8.78 9.78 2.99
C LEU A 226 9.99 10.70 2.80
N ASN A 227 10.51 11.22 3.89
CA ASN A 227 11.85 11.79 3.90
C ASN A 227 12.91 10.69 4.08
N TYR A 228 14.19 11.06 3.99
CA TYR A 228 15.31 10.11 4.05
C TYR A 228 15.37 9.32 5.37
N ASP A 229 15.21 10.01 6.50
CA ASP A 229 15.29 9.39 7.84
C ASP A 229 14.07 8.52 8.14
N ASP A 230 12.88 8.95 7.70
CA ASP A 230 11.66 8.15 7.80
C ASP A 230 11.78 6.87 6.96
N SER A 231 12.38 6.94 5.78
CA SER A 231 12.61 5.77 4.92
C SER A 231 13.50 4.72 5.62
N ILE A 232 14.60 5.13 6.25
CA ILE A 232 15.48 4.22 7.01
C ILE A 232 14.74 3.61 8.20
N ARG A 233 14.06 4.45 8.99
CA ARG A 233 13.31 4.00 10.18
C ARG A 233 12.22 3.00 9.80
N LEU A 234 11.46 3.29 8.77
CA LEU A 234 10.39 2.42 8.27
C LEU A 234 10.95 1.10 7.72
N SER A 235 12.07 1.16 6.97
CA SER A 235 12.72 -0.03 6.43
C SER A 235 13.12 -1.01 7.53
N ARG A 236 13.72 -0.50 8.61
CA ARG A 236 14.11 -1.32 9.77
C ARG A 236 12.90 -1.91 10.48
N ALA A 237 11.84 -1.13 10.64
CA ALA A 237 10.61 -1.59 11.25
C ALA A 237 9.95 -2.69 10.40
N PHE A 238 9.82 -2.49 9.10
CA PHE A 238 9.27 -3.49 8.17
C PHE A 238 10.12 -4.76 8.12
N LEU A 239 11.43 -4.63 8.16
CA LEU A 239 12.32 -5.79 8.22
C LEU A 239 12.10 -6.60 9.50
N ASN A 240 11.96 -5.95 10.66
CA ASN A 240 11.66 -6.61 11.92
C ASN A 240 10.30 -7.32 11.87
N ASP A 241 9.26 -6.66 11.41
CA ASP A 241 7.93 -7.25 11.28
C ASP A 241 7.97 -8.48 10.36
N PHE A 242 8.69 -8.38 9.24
CA PHE A 242 8.86 -9.50 8.31
C PHE A 242 9.69 -10.64 8.92
N GLN A 243 10.70 -10.35 9.73
CA GLN A 243 11.46 -11.39 10.43
C GLN A 243 10.59 -12.17 11.42
N VAL A 244 9.64 -11.53 12.10
CA VAL A 244 8.65 -12.22 12.95
C VAL A 244 7.77 -13.13 12.11
N PHE A 245 7.26 -12.65 10.97
CA PHE A 245 6.51 -13.46 10.01
C PHE A 245 7.33 -14.65 9.51
N ASN A 246 8.57 -14.42 9.12
CA ASN A 246 9.48 -15.43 8.59
C ASN A 246 9.78 -16.56 9.60
N LYS A 247 9.74 -16.28 10.90
CA LYS A 247 9.92 -17.28 11.98
C LYS A 247 8.71 -18.21 12.16
N ARG A 248 7.56 -17.91 11.54
CA ARG A 248 6.38 -18.78 11.59
C ARG A 248 6.63 -20.12 10.88
N LEU A 249 7.44 -20.14 9.82
CA LEU A 249 7.91 -21.38 9.19
C LEU A 249 9.43 -21.46 9.38
N ARG A 250 9.89 -22.40 10.20
CA ARG A 250 11.32 -22.50 10.53
C ARG A 250 11.77 -23.91 10.82
N ILE A 251 13.05 -24.14 10.63
CA ILE A 251 13.73 -25.33 11.09
C ILE A 251 14.35 -25.01 12.47
N VAL A 252 14.11 -25.90 13.44
CA VAL A 252 14.79 -25.85 14.74
C VAL A 252 16.11 -26.60 14.61
N VAL A 253 17.21 -25.88 14.79
CA VAL A 253 18.57 -26.41 14.63
C VAL A 253 18.97 -27.15 15.88
N GLY A 254 19.45 -28.40 15.73
CA GLY A 254 20.11 -29.20 16.79
C GLY A 254 21.60 -29.28 16.52
N LYS A 255 22.37 -29.56 17.57
CA LYS A 255 23.79 -29.96 17.47
C LYS A 255 23.86 -31.48 17.63
N TYR A 256 24.44 -32.15 16.63
CA TYR A 256 24.57 -33.60 16.62
C TYR A 256 26.01 -33.99 16.33
N THR A 257 26.50 -35.00 17.05
CA THR A 257 27.79 -35.64 16.74
C THR A 257 27.50 -36.89 15.94
N ILE A 258 28.11 -37.00 14.75
CA ILE A 258 27.94 -38.15 13.87
C ILE A 258 29.04 -39.16 14.23
N THR A 259 28.64 -40.38 14.55
CA THR A 259 29.55 -41.45 15.00
C THR A 259 29.60 -42.65 14.05
N SER A 260 28.72 -42.67 13.02
CA SER A 260 28.65 -43.77 12.05
C SER A 260 28.59 -43.25 10.61
N GLU A 261 28.96 -44.10 9.65
CA GLU A 261 28.94 -43.77 8.23
C GLU A 261 27.54 -43.52 7.70
N ARG A 262 26.51 -44.10 8.31
CA ARG A 262 25.09 -43.96 7.94
C ARG A 262 24.28 -43.63 9.19
N GLU A 263 23.77 -42.42 9.25
CA GLU A 263 23.03 -41.95 10.40
C GLU A 263 21.76 -41.23 10.03
N LYS A 264 20.78 -41.20 10.95
CA LYS A 264 19.54 -40.46 10.84
C LYS A 264 19.52 -39.39 11.90
N ILE A 265 19.57 -38.12 11.47
CA ILE A 265 19.51 -36.97 12.39
C ILE A 265 18.08 -36.43 12.39
N PRO A 266 17.46 -36.25 13.57
CA PRO A 266 16.13 -35.66 13.66
C PRO A 266 16.20 -34.15 13.37
N MET A 267 15.39 -33.67 12.44
CA MET A 267 15.21 -32.26 12.15
C MET A 267 13.76 -31.88 12.49
N THR A 268 13.60 -30.84 13.29
CA THR A 268 12.26 -30.33 13.62
C THR A 268 11.90 -29.15 12.72
N ILE A 269 10.77 -29.26 12.01
CA ILE A 269 10.17 -28.17 11.25
C ILE A 269 8.97 -27.66 12.04
N VAL A 270 8.83 -26.35 12.18
CA VAL A 270 7.72 -25.68 12.86
C VAL A 270 6.89 -24.93 11.84
N ASN A 271 5.60 -25.19 11.83
CA ASN A 271 4.59 -24.42 11.09
C ASN A 271 3.74 -23.61 12.08
N GLY A 272 3.92 -22.29 12.11
CA GLY A 272 3.10 -21.35 12.88
C GLY A 272 2.01 -20.65 12.04
N PHE A 273 1.67 -21.18 10.87
CA PHE A 273 0.52 -20.73 10.09
C PHE A 273 -0.75 -21.50 10.47
N ASN A 274 -1.91 -20.92 10.21
CA ASN A 274 -3.21 -21.53 10.51
C ASN A 274 -3.65 -22.57 9.47
N LYS A 275 -2.75 -23.00 8.60
CA LYS A 275 -2.97 -23.95 7.51
C LYS A 275 -1.79 -24.91 7.43
N ASP A 276 -2.07 -26.11 6.91
CA ASP A 276 -1.07 -27.09 6.58
C ASP A 276 -0.11 -26.53 5.51
N VAL A 277 1.19 -26.74 5.72
CA VAL A 277 2.23 -26.27 4.80
C VAL A 277 3.03 -27.46 4.28
N THR A 278 3.09 -27.61 2.97
CA THR A 278 3.90 -28.64 2.30
C THR A 278 5.20 -28.03 1.81
N VAL A 279 6.31 -28.58 2.23
CA VAL A 279 7.66 -28.09 1.88
C VAL A 279 8.58 -29.23 1.42
N SER A 280 9.55 -28.87 0.62
CA SER A 280 10.71 -29.72 0.33
C SER A 280 11.92 -29.17 1.07
N VAL A 281 12.67 -30.04 1.71
CA VAL A 281 13.89 -29.68 2.46
C VAL A 281 15.11 -30.08 1.68
N VAL A 282 15.97 -29.11 1.40
CA VAL A 282 17.28 -29.32 0.79
C VAL A 282 18.33 -29.02 1.84
N VAL A 283 19.16 -30.01 2.14
CA VAL A 283 20.31 -29.86 3.04
C VAL A 283 21.57 -29.88 2.21
N SER A 284 22.34 -28.81 2.26
CA SER A 284 23.62 -28.70 1.56
C SER A 284 24.76 -28.89 2.58
N PRO A 285 25.49 -30.00 2.53
CA PRO A 285 26.64 -30.21 3.38
C PRO A 285 27.75 -29.20 3.09
N LEU A 286 28.44 -28.70 4.10
CA LEU A 286 29.61 -27.85 3.97
C LEU A 286 30.88 -28.65 3.61
N ASN A 287 30.85 -29.96 3.81
CA ASN A 287 31.96 -30.88 3.54
C ASN A 287 31.54 -31.86 2.43
N GLY A 288 32.38 -32.00 1.41
CA GLY A 288 32.16 -32.93 0.28
C GLY A 288 32.14 -34.40 0.63
N LYS A 289 32.60 -34.77 1.87
CA LYS A 289 32.53 -36.13 2.38
C LYS A 289 31.17 -36.54 2.94
N VAL A 290 30.20 -35.61 3.01
CA VAL A 290 28.85 -35.89 3.50
C VAL A 290 27.85 -35.74 2.34
N THR A 291 27.01 -36.75 2.17
CA THR A 291 25.87 -36.69 1.26
C THR A 291 24.57 -36.74 2.04
N VAL A 292 23.56 -36.01 1.58
CA VAL A 292 22.25 -35.93 2.24
C VAL A 292 21.16 -36.23 1.22
N SER A 293 20.27 -37.14 1.55
CA SER A 293 19.11 -37.41 0.69
C SER A 293 18.08 -36.28 0.77
N PRO A 294 17.63 -35.72 -0.36
CA PRO A 294 16.60 -34.69 -0.34
C PRO A 294 15.29 -35.24 0.23
N ILE A 295 14.60 -34.40 0.99
CA ILE A 295 13.31 -34.71 1.58
C ILE A 295 12.25 -33.89 0.84
N ARG A 296 11.33 -34.53 0.15
CA ARG A 296 10.30 -33.89 -0.68
C ARG A 296 8.92 -34.06 -0.05
N ASP A 297 8.06 -33.10 -0.30
CA ASP A 297 6.61 -33.15 -0.05
C ASP A 297 6.24 -33.47 1.41
N VAL A 298 6.95 -32.80 2.33
CA VAL A 298 6.67 -32.92 3.77
C VAL A 298 5.56 -31.95 4.13
N THR A 299 4.42 -32.49 4.56
CA THR A 299 3.30 -31.68 5.05
C THR A 299 3.39 -31.54 6.56
N ILE A 300 3.45 -30.30 7.02
CA ILE A 300 3.44 -29.93 8.43
C ILE A 300 2.07 -29.36 8.76
N PRO A 301 1.29 -29.97 9.66
CA PRO A 301 -0.04 -29.49 10.02
C PRO A 301 -0.02 -28.06 10.57
N ALA A 302 -1.15 -27.38 10.48
CA ALA A 302 -1.34 -26.04 11.02
C ALA A 302 -0.95 -25.96 12.49
N GLN A 303 -0.28 -24.87 12.90
CA GLN A 303 0.11 -24.57 14.29
C GLN A 303 0.86 -25.73 14.99
N SER A 304 1.66 -26.48 14.23
CA SER A 304 2.32 -27.69 14.74
C SER A 304 3.81 -27.74 14.42
N LYS A 305 4.46 -28.79 14.92
CA LYS A 305 5.85 -29.15 14.59
C LYS A 305 5.93 -30.62 14.20
N LEU A 306 6.77 -30.89 13.21
CA LEU A 306 7.02 -32.21 12.69
C LEU A 306 8.51 -32.54 12.79
N ILE A 307 8.83 -33.73 13.31
CA ILE A 307 10.20 -34.25 13.31
C ILE A 307 10.40 -35.11 12.07
N VAL A 308 11.37 -34.71 11.24
CA VAL A 308 11.71 -35.37 9.98
C VAL A 308 13.15 -35.95 10.10
N PRO A 309 13.36 -37.25 9.86
CA PRO A 309 14.68 -37.83 9.88
C PRO A 309 15.48 -37.47 8.62
N ILE A 310 16.61 -36.81 8.77
CA ILE A 310 17.58 -36.57 7.70
C ILE A 310 18.51 -37.76 7.60
N LYS A 311 18.57 -38.44 6.46
CA LYS A 311 19.49 -39.52 6.17
C LYS A 311 20.82 -38.97 5.67
N LEU A 312 21.88 -39.22 6.43
CA LEU A 312 23.25 -38.84 6.08
C LEU A 312 24.05 -40.08 5.64
N HIS A 313 24.95 -39.86 4.70
CA HIS A 313 25.96 -40.84 4.33
C HIS A 313 27.32 -40.15 4.24
N ILE A 314 28.29 -40.66 5.03
CA ILE A 314 29.65 -40.17 5.07
C ILE A 314 30.49 -41.04 4.15
N ILE A 315 31.20 -40.40 3.24
CA ILE A 315 32.15 -41.03 2.34
C ILE A 315 33.53 -41.00 3.05
N ALA A 316 34.05 -42.15 3.38
CA ALA A 316 35.36 -42.30 4.02
C ALA A 316 36.50 -41.76 3.16
#